data_66f7483994b77cbde1774c6517d8af8b
#
_entry.id   66f7483994b77cbde1774c6517d8af8b
#
_cell.length_a   1.000
_cell.length_b   1.000
_cell.length_c   1.000
_cell.angle_alpha   90.00
_cell.angle_beta   90.00
_cell.angle_gamma   90.00
#
_symmetry.space_group_name_H-M   'P 1'
#
loop_
_entity.id
_entity.type
_entity.pdbx_description
1 polymer ?
#
loop_
_entity_poly.entity_id
_entity_poly.type
_entity_poly.pdbx_seq_one_letter_code
_entity_poly.pdbx_strand_id
1 'polypeptide(L)'
;MKAKYLAIALALVLAAGALTAVWAHTRGGGSGNMMLGHRMGWIARKLDLTDAQKTQIQALIQAEQPNLQPLVKQLAANHQQMLVATRGGSFDEAQVRTLANQQAQTLAELMVIRERVIAKAYNTVLTPDQRTKADTLRQHMLDRMSQRLQEQASQPTTTTNQ
;
A
#
# COMPACT_ATOMS: atom_id res chain seq x y z
N MET A 1 12.72 12.94 15.01
CA MET A 1 12.55 11.48 14.80
C MET A 1 11.10 11.05 14.47
N LYS A 2 10.07 11.84 14.71
CA LYS A 2 8.65 11.45 14.50
C LYS A 2 8.17 11.51 13.03
N ALA A 3 8.80 12.33 12.19
CA ALA A 3 8.39 12.50 10.78
C ALA A 3 8.70 11.29 9.86
N LYS A 4 9.70 10.47 10.21
CA LYS A 4 10.09 9.32 9.39
C LYS A 4 9.09 8.16 9.47
N TYR A 5 8.41 8.00 10.60
CA TYR A 5 7.40 6.94 10.77
C TYR A 5 6.05 7.31 10.13
N LEU A 6 5.76 8.58 9.96
CA LEU A 6 4.58 9.09 9.28
C LEU A 6 4.57 8.74 7.78
N ALA A 7 5.73 8.83 7.14
CA ALA A 7 5.89 8.46 5.73
C ALA A 7 5.70 6.96 5.51
N ILE A 8 6.10 6.11 6.47
CA ILE A 8 5.98 4.65 6.40
C ILE A 8 4.53 4.20 6.53
N ALA A 9 3.78 4.79 7.45
CA ALA A 9 2.36 4.46 7.65
C ALA A 9 1.51 4.85 6.43
N LEU A 10 1.79 6.01 5.83
CA LEU A 10 1.12 6.46 4.62
C LEU A 10 1.43 5.56 3.42
N ALA A 11 2.63 5.02 3.37
CA ALA A 11 3.10 4.09 2.36
C ALA A 11 2.31 2.79 2.34
N LEU A 12 2.10 2.19 3.48
CA LEU A 12 1.31 0.97 3.63
C LEU A 12 -0.17 1.22 3.33
N VAL A 13 -0.68 2.41 3.68
CA VAL A 13 -2.08 2.78 3.44
C VAL A 13 -2.37 3.00 1.96
N LEU A 14 -1.40 3.44 1.14
CA LEU A 14 -1.64 3.76 -0.28
C LEU A 14 -1.12 2.72 -1.27
N ALA A 15 -0.31 1.75 -0.84
CA ALA A 15 0.32 0.77 -1.72
C ALA A 15 -0.25 -0.64 -1.53
N ALA A 16 -1.53 -0.87 -1.85
CA ALA A 16 -2.10 -2.21 -2.01
C ALA A 16 -1.57 -2.93 -3.28
N GLY A 17 -0.35 -2.65 -3.70
CA GLY A 17 0.27 -3.25 -4.88
C GLY A 17 1.74 -3.62 -4.71
N ALA A 18 2.33 -3.47 -3.52
CA ALA A 18 3.75 -3.73 -3.38
C ALA A 18 4.08 -4.48 -2.09
N LEU A 19 3.98 -5.81 -2.12
CA LEU A 19 4.69 -6.72 -1.20
C LEU A 19 6.20 -6.44 -1.14
N THR A 20 6.73 -5.63 -2.06
CA THR A 20 8.15 -5.28 -2.17
C THR A 20 8.60 -4.17 -1.21
N ALA A 21 7.70 -3.39 -0.61
CA ALA A 21 8.07 -2.25 0.25
C ALA A 21 8.57 -2.67 1.65
N VAL A 22 8.20 -3.85 2.13
CA VAL A 22 8.69 -4.38 3.43
C VAL A 22 10.18 -4.75 3.34
N TRP A 23 10.65 -5.18 2.17
CA TRP A 23 12.05 -5.56 1.94
C TRP A 23 13.04 -4.39 1.98
N ALA A 24 12.61 -3.20 1.63
CA ALA A 24 13.49 -2.02 1.59
C ALA A 24 13.88 -1.50 2.98
N HIS A 25 13.17 -1.87 4.04
CA HIS A 25 13.39 -1.34 5.39
C HIS A 25 14.50 -2.06 6.17
N THR A 26 14.79 -3.31 5.86
CA THR A 26 15.79 -4.12 6.58
C THR A 26 17.21 -3.93 6.05
N ARG A 27 17.39 -3.26 4.94
CA ARG A 27 18.70 -3.08 4.27
C ARG A 27 19.04 -1.61 4.01
N GLY A 28 18.98 -0.74 5.02
CA GLY A 28 19.72 0.53 5.08
C GLY A 28 19.71 1.43 3.85
N GLY A 29 18.69 1.42 3.01
CA GLY A 29 18.68 2.20 1.78
C GLY A 29 17.38 3.00 1.59
N GLY A 30 17.50 4.33 1.57
CA GLY A 30 16.40 5.31 1.48
C GLY A 30 15.52 5.28 0.21
N SER A 31 15.56 4.21 -0.60
CA SER A 31 14.86 4.13 -1.89
C SER A 31 13.34 3.93 -1.77
N GLY A 32 12.87 3.15 -0.80
CA GLY A 32 11.42 2.89 -0.61
C GLY A 32 10.65 4.13 -0.16
N ASN A 33 11.28 4.97 0.67
CA ASN A 33 10.67 6.20 1.18
C ASN A 33 10.57 7.30 0.10
N MET A 34 11.49 7.29 -0.86
CA MET A 34 11.52 8.25 -1.97
C MET A 34 10.39 7.95 -2.98
N MET A 35 10.09 6.68 -3.25
CA MET A 35 9.06 6.27 -4.21
C MET A 35 7.64 6.58 -3.71
N LEU A 36 7.42 6.49 -2.41
CA LEU A 36 6.14 6.77 -1.75
C LEU A 36 5.88 8.25 -1.57
N GLY A 37 6.89 9.01 -1.20
CA GLY A 37 6.86 10.47 -1.19
C GLY A 37 6.55 11.02 -2.59
N HIS A 38 7.06 10.36 -3.64
CA HIS A 38 6.80 10.73 -5.03
C HIS A 38 5.34 10.49 -5.45
N ARG A 39 4.74 9.35 -5.07
CA ARG A 39 3.32 9.06 -5.39
C ARG A 39 2.35 9.96 -4.65
N MET A 40 2.60 10.24 -3.36
CA MET A 40 1.79 11.19 -2.58
C MET A 40 1.90 12.61 -3.12
N GLY A 41 3.12 13.04 -3.43
CA GLY A 41 3.34 14.34 -4.06
C GLY A 41 2.66 14.45 -5.43
N TRP A 42 2.58 13.36 -6.18
CA TRP A 42 1.88 13.33 -7.46
C TRP A 42 0.35 13.47 -7.28
N ILE A 43 -0.27 12.72 -6.35
CA ILE A 43 -1.71 12.84 -6.05
C ILE A 43 -2.02 14.24 -5.54
N ALA A 44 -1.23 14.77 -4.60
CA ALA A 44 -1.41 16.10 -4.05
C ALA A 44 -1.38 17.19 -5.14
N ARG A 45 -0.49 17.06 -6.13
CA ARG A 45 -0.44 17.96 -7.29
C ARG A 45 -1.63 17.77 -8.25
N LYS A 46 -2.05 16.52 -8.50
CA LYS A 46 -3.20 16.24 -9.38
C LYS A 46 -4.52 16.74 -8.82
N LEU A 47 -4.65 16.78 -7.51
CA LEU A 47 -5.83 17.30 -6.81
C LEU A 47 -5.68 18.76 -6.39
N ASP A 48 -4.54 19.41 -6.70
CA ASP A 48 -4.24 20.80 -6.29
C ASP A 48 -4.46 21.01 -4.78
N LEU A 49 -3.96 20.08 -3.94
CA LEU A 49 -4.14 20.16 -2.49
C LEU A 49 -3.34 21.34 -1.91
N THR A 50 -4.01 22.16 -1.12
CA THR A 50 -3.36 23.21 -0.32
C THR A 50 -2.52 22.62 0.82
N ASP A 51 -1.61 23.38 1.39
CA ASP A 51 -0.81 22.92 2.53
C ASP A 51 -1.66 22.67 3.77
N ALA A 52 -2.72 23.45 3.97
CA ALA A 52 -3.71 23.20 5.01
C ALA A 52 -4.40 21.84 4.83
N GLN A 53 -4.83 21.50 3.61
CA GLN A 53 -5.43 20.19 3.30
C GLN A 53 -4.45 19.03 3.50
N LYS A 54 -3.18 19.19 3.09
CA LYS A 54 -2.13 18.20 3.35
C LYS A 54 -1.95 17.95 4.85
N THR A 55 -1.95 19.03 5.65
CA THR A 55 -1.87 18.94 7.12
C THR A 55 -3.08 18.20 7.71
N GLN A 56 -4.29 18.50 7.24
CA GLN A 56 -5.50 17.79 7.67
C GLN A 56 -5.45 16.28 7.33
N ILE A 57 -5.01 15.92 6.12
CA ILE A 57 -4.84 14.52 5.73
C ILE A 57 -3.80 13.83 6.62
N GLN A 58 -2.69 14.52 6.93
CA GLN A 58 -1.69 13.99 7.87
C GLN A 58 -2.28 13.74 9.26
N ALA A 59 -3.13 14.64 9.76
CA ALA A 59 -3.81 14.47 11.05
C ALA A 59 -4.75 13.23 11.04
N LEU A 60 -5.48 12.99 9.95
CA LEU A 60 -6.31 11.79 9.80
C LEU A 60 -5.49 10.50 9.89
N ILE A 61 -4.31 10.48 9.27
CA ILE A 61 -3.39 9.33 9.31
C ILE A 61 -2.81 9.17 10.71
N GLN A 62 -2.44 10.27 11.37
CA GLN A 62 -1.94 10.22 12.75
C GLN A 62 -2.96 9.67 13.73
N ALA A 63 -4.24 9.97 13.53
CA ALA A 63 -5.32 9.43 14.35
C ALA A 63 -5.45 7.91 14.24
N GLU A 64 -5.04 7.30 13.12
CA GLU A 64 -5.03 5.83 12.93
C GLU A 64 -3.72 5.16 13.39
N GLN A 65 -2.71 5.91 13.85
CA GLN A 65 -1.43 5.35 14.31
C GLN A 65 -1.57 4.23 15.37
N PRO A 66 -2.45 4.35 16.38
CA PRO A 66 -2.65 3.29 17.36
C PRO A 66 -3.09 1.96 16.74
N ASN A 67 -3.90 2.04 15.66
CA ASN A 67 -4.39 0.88 14.92
C ASN A 67 -3.34 0.33 13.93
N LEU A 68 -2.55 1.20 13.33
CA LEU A 68 -1.54 0.84 12.33
C LEU A 68 -0.30 0.17 12.94
N GLN A 69 0.21 0.68 14.08
CA GLN A 69 1.44 0.19 14.66
C GLN A 69 1.45 -1.32 14.97
N PRO A 70 0.42 -1.90 15.63
CA PRO A 70 0.41 -3.33 15.91
C PRO A 70 0.38 -4.17 14.62
N LEU A 71 -0.37 -3.76 13.60
CA LEU A 71 -0.46 -4.46 12.33
C LEU A 71 0.87 -4.46 11.56
N VAL A 72 1.59 -3.33 11.55
CA VAL A 72 2.92 -3.24 10.95
C VAL A 72 3.92 -4.14 11.66
N LYS A 73 3.89 -4.18 13.00
CA LYS A 73 4.73 -5.10 13.80
C LYS A 73 4.39 -6.56 13.51
N GLN A 74 3.11 -6.88 13.43
CA GLN A 74 2.64 -8.24 13.12
C GLN A 74 3.09 -8.67 11.70
N LEU A 75 2.98 -7.78 10.72
CA LEU A 75 3.43 -8.06 9.36
C LEU A 75 4.94 -8.32 9.30
N ALA A 76 5.74 -7.52 10.01
CA ALA A 76 7.19 -7.71 10.10
C ALA A 76 7.57 -9.02 10.79
N ALA A 77 6.91 -9.36 11.90
CA ALA A 77 7.14 -10.61 12.64
C ALA A 77 6.75 -11.82 11.78
N ASN A 78 5.61 -11.78 11.12
CA ASN A 78 5.16 -12.83 10.22
C ASN A 78 6.14 -13.03 9.04
N HIS A 79 6.63 -11.95 8.44
CA HIS A 79 7.64 -12.02 7.39
C HIS A 79 8.94 -12.67 7.90
N GLN A 80 9.40 -12.30 9.10
CA GLN A 80 10.57 -12.93 9.71
C GLN A 80 10.37 -14.43 9.94
N GLN A 81 9.21 -14.84 10.44
CA GLN A 81 8.86 -16.25 10.62
C GLN A 81 8.84 -17.01 9.27
N MET A 82 8.32 -16.40 8.21
CA MET A 82 8.34 -16.97 6.86
C MET A 82 9.77 -17.22 6.36
N LEU A 83 10.68 -16.24 6.55
CA LEU A 83 12.09 -16.40 6.20
C LEU A 83 12.78 -17.52 6.98
N VAL A 84 12.43 -17.69 8.25
CA VAL A 84 12.97 -18.79 9.08
C VAL A 84 12.41 -20.15 8.62
N ALA A 85 11.11 -20.23 8.36
CA ALA A 85 10.43 -21.44 7.93
C ALA A 85 10.93 -21.98 6.57
N THR A 86 11.43 -21.08 5.70
CA THR A 86 11.93 -21.45 4.35
C THR A 86 13.46 -21.43 4.24
N ARG A 87 14.16 -21.32 5.38
CA ARG A 87 15.63 -21.23 5.39
C ARG A 87 16.29 -22.54 4.94
N GLY A 88 17.35 -22.41 4.15
CA GLY A 88 18.16 -23.56 3.72
C GLY A 88 17.43 -24.51 2.76
N GLY A 89 16.39 -24.03 2.06
CA GLY A 89 15.57 -24.84 1.16
C GLY A 89 14.52 -25.70 1.87
N SER A 90 14.35 -25.53 3.19
CA SER A 90 13.25 -26.14 3.93
C SER A 90 11.90 -25.64 3.43
N PHE A 91 10.93 -26.51 3.29
CA PHE A 91 9.57 -26.16 2.89
C PHE A 91 8.57 -27.07 3.60
N ASP A 92 7.85 -26.48 4.56
CA ASP A 92 6.67 -27.06 5.18
C ASP A 92 5.44 -26.30 4.70
N GLU A 93 4.65 -26.93 3.82
CA GLU A 93 3.49 -26.32 3.21
C GLU A 93 2.46 -25.87 4.27
N ALA A 94 2.23 -26.68 5.31
CA ALA A 94 1.24 -26.37 6.35
C ALA A 94 1.66 -25.12 7.13
N GLN A 95 2.92 -25.01 7.51
CA GLN A 95 3.49 -23.86 8.19
C GLN A 95 3.47 -22.61 7.30
N VAL A 96 3.92 -22.72 6.05
CA VAL A 96 3.90 -21.62 5.08
C VAL A 96 2.48 -21.13 4.83
N ARG A 97 1.50 -22.04 4.67
CA ARG A 97 0.09 -21.70 4.50
C ARG A 97 -0.47 -20.97 5.71
N THR A 98 -0.15 -21.42 6.92
CA THR A 98 -0.55 -20.76 8.16
C THR A 98 -0.04 -19.32 8.22
N LEU A 99 1.25 -19.12 7.96
CA LEU A 99 1.88 -17.80 7.94
C LEU A 99 1.31 -16.90 6.84
N ALA A 100 1.03 -17.46 5.66
CA ALA A 100 0.41 -16.72 4.56
C ALA A 100 -1.02 -16.25 4.91
N ASN A 101 -1.81 -17.09 5.57
CA ASN A 101 -3.15 -16.71 6.02
C ASN A 101 -3.12 -15.61 7.09
N GLN A 102 -2.20 -15.66 8.05
CA GLN A 102 -2.00 -14.60 9.04
C GLN A 102 -1.59 -13.28 8.37
N GLN A 103 -0.70 -13.35 7.37
CA GLN A 103 -0.30 -12.17 6.60
C GLN A 103 -1.48 -11.57 5.84
N ALA A 104 -2.31 -12.41 5.22
CA ALA A 104 -3.49 -11.97 4.48
C ALA A 104 -4.50 -11.25 5.39
N GLN A 105 -4.75 -11.77 6.60
CA GLN A 105 -5.60 -11.11 7.59
C GLN A 105 -5.05 -9.74 7.99
N THR A 106 -3.75 -9.66 8.29
CA THR A 106 -3.11 -8.39 8.65
C THR A 106 -3.19 -7.36 7.51
N LEU A 107 -2.99 -7.81 6.26
CA LEU A 107 -3.13 -6.95 5.09
C LEU A 107 -4.57 -6.48 4.89
N ALA A 108 -5.58 -7.33 5.14
CA ALA A 108 -6.98 -6.96 5.05
C ALA A 108 -7.31 -5.81 6.03
N GLU A 109 -6.86 -5.89 7.29
CA GLU A 109 -7.05 -4.81 8.27
C GLU A 109 -6.36 -3.51 7.85
N LEU A 110 -5.15 -3.58 7.32
CA LEU A 110 -4.43 -2.42 6.78
C LEU A 110 -5.19 -1.78 5.60
N MET A 111 -5.81 -2.60 4.74
CA MET A 111 -6.65 -2.09 3.64
C MET A 111 -7.90 -1.39 4.16
N VAL A 112 -8.57 -1.93 5.18
CA VAL A 112 -9.75 -1.30 5.81
C VAL A 112 -9.39 0.06 6.41
N ILE A 113 -8.26 0.16 7.13
CA ILE A 113 -7.79 1.43 7.70
C ILE A 113 -7.49 2.43 6.57
N ARG A 114 -6.82 1.98 5.52
CA ARG A 114 -6.54 2.80 4.33
C ARG A 114 -7.81 3.40 3.74
N GLU A 115 -8.81 2.56 3.43
CA GLU A 115 -10.04 3.03 2.80
C GLU A 115 -10.83 3.97 3.73
N ARG A 116 -10.79 3.73 5.04
CA ARG A 116 -11.38 4.64 6.05
C ARG A 116 -10.74 6.03 6.00
N VAL A 117 -9.41 6.11 5.94
CA VAL A 117 -8.69 7.40 5.84
C VAL A 117 -9.01 8.10 4.53
N ILE A 118 -9.03 7.36 3.40
CA ILE A 118 -9.39 7.90 2.10
C ILE A 118 -10.81 8.45 2.10
N ALA A 119 -11.79 7.70 2.63
CA ALA A 119 -13.18 8.12 2.71
C ALA A 119 -13.34 9.37 3.60
N LYS A 120 -12.66 9.42 4.75
CA LYS A 120 -12.65 10.62 5.61
C LYS A 120 -12.06 11.82 4.88
N ALA A 121 -10.88 11.67 4.24
CA ALA A 121 -10.26 12.76 3.49
C ALA A 121 -11.16 13.27 2.36
N TYR A 122 -11.75 12.36 1.58
CA TYR A 122 -12.68 12.70 0.51
C TYR A 122 -13.87 13.52 1.00
N ASN A 123 -14.49 13.11 2.12
CA ASN A 123 -15.71 13.72 2.63
C ASN A 123 -15.47 15.02 3.40
N THR A 124 -14.34 15.15 4.11
CA THR A 124 -14.12 16.23 5.07
C THR A 124 -13.04 17.24 4.67
N VAL A 125 -12.15 16.88 3.74
CA VAL A 125 -11.00 17.72 3.36
C VAL A 125 -11.12 18.25 1.94
N LEU A 126 -11.59 17.43 0.99
CA LEU A 126 -11.65 17.80 -0.42
C LEU A 126 -12.84 18.73 -0.72
N THR A 127 -12.61 19.77 -1.53
CA THR A 127 -13.66 20.58 -2.13
C THR A 127 -14.44 19.78 -3.18
N PRO A 128 -15.65 20.25 -3.60
CA PRO A 128 -16.42 19.58 -4.66
C PRO A 128 -15.63 19.38 -5.95
N ASP A 129 -14.87 20.38 -6.40
CA ASP A 129 -14.04 20.27 -7.61
C ASP A 129 -12.91 19.24 -7.46
N GLN A 130 -12.29 19.20 -6.29
CA GLN A 130 -11.25 18.23 -5.99
C GLN A 130 -11.81 16.80 -5.91
N ARG A 131 -13.04 16.62 -5.43
CA ARG A 131 -13.74 15.32 -5.46
C ARG A 131 -13.98 14.87 -6.90
N THR A 132 -14.45 15.73 -7.77
CA THR A 132 -14.60 15.43 -9.21
C THR A 132 -13.27 15.02 -9.84
N LYS A 133 -12.18 15.73 -9.55
CA LYS A 133 -10.83 15.35 -10.00
C LYS A 133 -10.40 13.98 -9.45
N ALA A 134 -10.69 13.70 -8.19
CA ALA A 134 -10.35 12.42 -7.55
C ALA A 134 -11.11 11.26 -8.19
N ASP A 135 -12.40 11.44 -8.48
CA ASP A 135 -13.23 10.43 -9.14
C ASP A 135 -12.78 10.17 -10.57
N THR A 136 -12.48 11.23 -11.33
CA THR A 136 -11.88 11.10 -12.67
C THR A 136 -10.57 10.34 -12.65
N LEU A 137 -9.69 10.65 -11.68
CA LEU A 137 -8.41 9.96 -11.51
C LEU A 137 -8.61 8.47 -11.19
N ARG A 138 -9.58 8.16 -10.33
CA ARG A 138 -9.95 6.77 -10.00
C ARG A 138 -10.44 6.03 -11.23
N GLN A 139 -11.33 6.64 -12.01
CA GLN A 139 -11.85 6.04 -13.25
C GLN A 139 -10.71 5.72 -14.22
N HIS A 140 -9.81 6.66 -14.48
CA HIS A 140 -8.64 6.40 -15.33
C HIS A 140 -7.72 5.28 -14.85
N MET A 141 -7.64 5.08 -13.52
CA MET A 141 -6.88 3.93 -12.97
C MET A 141 -7.59 2.61 -13.24
N LEU A 142 -8.91 2.57 -13.09
CA LEU A 142 -9.73 1.38 -13.39
C LEU A 142 -9.66 1.02 -14.87
N ASP A 143 -9.81 1.99 -15.76
CA ASP A 143 -9.75 1.79 -17.21
C ASP A 143 -8.40 1.20 -17.64
N ARG A 144 -7.30 1.76 -17.13
CA ARG A 144 -5.95 1.23 -17.41
C ARG A 144 -5.73 -0.17 -16.85
N MET A 145 -6.30 -0.48 -15.69
CA MET A 145 -6.20 -1.82 -15.12
C MET A 145 -6.98 -2.83 -15.98
N SER A 146 -8.19 -2.47 -16.41
CA SER A 146 -9.02 -3.29 -17.30
C SER A 146 -8.34 -3.54 -18.65
N GLN A 147 -7.73 -2.52 -19.24
CA GLN A 147 -6.96 -2.67 -20.49
C GLN A 147 -5.79 -3.65 -20.32
N ARG A 148 -5.01 -3.53 -19.26
CA ARG A 148 -3.88 -4.45 -18.99
C ARG A 148 -4.33 -5.90 -18.82
N LEU A 149 -5.46 -6.12 -18.13
CA LEU A 149 -6.03 -7.46 -17.97
C LEU A 149 -6.48 -8.05 -19.31
N GLN A 150 -7.09 -7.23 -20.19
CA GLN A 150 -7.48 -7.64 -21.53
C GLN A 150 -6.26 -7.97 -22.41
N GLU A 151 -5.21 -7.14 -22.36
CA GLU A 151 -3.95 -7.38 -23.08
C GLU A 151 -3.28 -8.69 -22.63
N GLN A 152 -3.27 -8.97 -21.32
CA GLN A 152 -2.74 -10.23 -20.80
C GLN A 152 -3.56 -11.45 -21.21
N ALA A 153 -4.88 -11.31 -21.24
CA ALA A 153 -5.78 -12.39 -21.67
C ALA A 153 -5.70 -12.67 -23.17
N SER A 154 -5.32 -11.67 -23.99
CA SER A 154 -5.18 -11.79 -25.44
C SER A 154 -3.80 -12.27 -25.90
N GLN A 155 -2.80 -12.32 -25.02
CA GLN A 155 -1.48 -12.90 -25.37
C GLN A 155 -1.60 -14.42 -25.51
N PRO A 156 -1.32 -15.00 -26.69
CA PRO A 156 -1.31 -16.45 -26.84
C PRO A 156 -0.22 -17.03 -25.93
N THR A 157 -0.58 -18.02 -25.10
CA THR A 157 0.39 -18.83 -24.39
C THR A 157 1.26 -19.52 -25.44
N THR A 158 2.46 -19.00 -25.65
CA THR A 158 3.46 -19.65 -26.50
C THR A 158 3.90 -20.93 -25.76
N THR A 159 3.16 -22.00 -26.00
CA THR A 159 3.59 -23.34 -25.61
C THR A 159 4.79 -23.67 -26.47
N THR A 160 5.99 -23.42 -25.95
CA THR A 160 7.23 -23.92 -26.54
C THR A 160 7.24 -25.44 -26.33
N ASN A 161 6.73 -26.18 -27.32
CA ASN A 161 7.05 -27.59 -27.48
C ASN A 161 8.53 -27.69 -27.87
N GLN A 162 9.38 -28.10 -26.94
CA GLN A 162 10.65 -28.76 -27.19
C GLN A 162 10.76 -29.99 -26.29
#